data_29955fea2aa2f01eca9785249ef394a0
#
_entry.id   29955fea2aa2f01eca9785249ef394a0
#
_cell.length_a   1.000
_cell.length_b   1.000
_cell.length_c   1.000
_cell.angle_alpha   90.00
_cell.angle_beta   90.00
_cell.angle_gamma   90.00
#
_symmetry.space_group_name_H-M   'P 1'
#
loop_
_entity.id
_entity.type
_entity.pdbx_description
1 polymer ?
#
loop_
_entity_poly.entity_id
_entity_poly.type
_entity_poly.pdbx_seq_one_letter_code
_entity_poly.pdbx_strand_id
1 'polypeptide(L)'
;MIDAMRTLLENVKAFNVKLERTIKPTDKVMEVAECERSMTRACKEVGMARITHHDLRHLFATRCIETGVDIPTVSRWLGHNDGGALAMKTYGHLRQDHSLAMAKKVNF
;
A
#
# COMPACT_ATOMS: atom_id res chain seq x y z
N MET A 1 4.61 9.86 10.18
CA MET A 1 5.08 8.55 9.64
C MET A 1 4.49 7.47 10.53
N ILE A 2 3.84 6.46 9.96
CA ILE A 2 3.25 5.34 10.72
C ILE A 2 4.36 4.48 11.33
N ASP A 3 4.10 3.85 12.47
CA ASP A 3 5.12 3.09 13.22
C ASP A 3 5.72 1.93 12.42
N ALA A 4 4.90 1.24 11.60
CA ALA A 4 5.39 0.19 10.70
C ALA A 4 6.46 0.69 9.71
N MET A 5 6.32 1.90 9.18
CA MET A 5 7.30 2.53 8.29
C MET A 5 8.59 2.90 9.04
N ARG A 6 8.45 3.37 10.28
CA ARG A 6 9.60 3.68 11.14
C ARG A 6 10.41 2.43 11.42
N THR A 7 9.76 1.37 11.87
CA THR A 7 10.38 0.06 12.13
C THR A 7 11.07 -0.49 10.87
N LEU A 8 10.43 -0.38 9.70
CA LEU A 8 11.06 -0.80 8.44
C LEU A 8 12.36 -0.02 8.16
N LEU A 9 12.33 1.30 8.31
CA LEU A 9 13.52 2.14 8.10
C LEU A 9 14.65 1.82 9.10
N GLU A 10 14.32 1.55 10.35
CA GLU A 10 15.29 1.12 11.37
C GLU A 10 15.92 -0.23 11.02
N ASN A 11 15.11 -1.19 10.58
CA ASN A 11 15.58 -2.51 10.14
C ASN A 11 16.51 -2.39 8.91
N VAL A 12 16.15 -1.56 7.93
CA VAL A 12 16.98 -1.30 6.74
C VAL A 12 18.32 -0.67 7.14
N LYS A 13 18.32 0.30 8.06
CA LYS A 13 19.55 0.91 8.58
C LYS A 13 20.41 -0.12 9.29
N ALA A 14 19.84 -0.91 10.19
CA ALA A 14 20.56 -1.95 10.94
C ALA A 14 21.17 -3.01 10.00
N PHE A 15 20.45 -3.41 8.94
CA PHE A 15 20.94 -4.35 7.94
C PHE A 15 22.13 -3.78 7.16
N ASN A 16 22.07 -2.51 6.74
CA ASN A 16 23.17 -1.86 6.04
C ASN A 16 24.42 -1.71 6.93
N VAL A 17 24.22 -1.40 8.22
CA VAL A 17 25.34 -1.38 9.20
C VAL A 17 26.02 -2.73 9.31
N LYS A 18 25.26 -3.85 9.37
CA LYS A 18 25.81 -5.21 9.35
C LYS A 18 26.62 -5.54 8.09
N LEU A 19 26.28 -4.92 6.98
CA LEU A 19 26.99 -5.09 5.70
C LEU A 19 28.14 -4.09 5.50
N GLU A 20 28.47 -3.29 6.54
CA GLU A 20 29.49 -2.23 6.49
C GLU A 20 29.25 -1.22 5.34
N ARG A 21 27.99 -1.03 4.93
CA ARG A 21 27.61 -0.07 3.89
C ARG A 21 27.40 1.31 4.47
N THR A 22 28.05 2.31 3.87
CA THR A 22 27.79 3.72 4.19
C THR A 22 26.47 4.16 3.54
N ILE A 23 25.48 4.54 4.34
CA ILE A 23 24.19 5.02 3.85
C ILE A 23 24.27 6.52 3.58
N LYS A 24 23.92 6.93 2.36
CA LYS A 24 23.78 8.34 1.97
C LYS A 24 22.30 8.76 2.00
N PRO A 25 21.99 10.05 2.22
CA PRO A 25 20.62 10.55 2.20
C PRO A 25 19.87 10.32 0.86
N THR A 26 20.64 10.15 -0.23
CA THR A 26 20.13 9.92 -1.58
C THR A 26 19.94 8.45 -1.92
N ASP A 27 20.34 7.54 -1.04
CA ASP A 27 20.22 6.10 -1.30
C ASP A 27 18.76 5.67 -1.27
N LYS A 28 18.43 4.73 -2.15
CA LYS A 28 17.08 4.15 -2.18
C LYS A 28 16.84 3.37 -0.89
N VAL A 29 15.69 3.55 -0.27
CA VAL A 29 15.26 2.80 0.90
C VAL A 29 15.12 1.30 0.58
N MET A 30 14.71 0.99 -0.65
CA MET A 30 14.57 -0.38 -1.14
C MET A 30 15.31 -0.51 -2.47
N GLU A 31 16.27 -1.41 -2.53
CA GLU A 31 17.04 -1.72 -3.76
C GLU A 31 16.37 -2.78 -4.63
N VAL A 32 15.30 -3.43 -4.12
CA VAL A 32 14.61 -4.50 -4.84
C VAL A 32 13.77 -3.89 -5.96
N ALA A 33 14.18 -4.13 -7.19
CA ALA A 33 13.43 -3.70 -8.38
C ALA A 33 12.25 -4.63 -8.65
N GLU A 34 12.41 -5.94 -8.41
CA GLU A 34 11.41 -6.96 -8.71
C GLU A 34 11.53 -8.13 -7.74
N CYS A 35 10.42 -8.56 -7.14
CA CYS A 35 10.38 -9.70 -6.22
C CYS A 35 9.36 -10.79 -6.62
N GLU A 36 8.89 -10.77 -7.86
CA GLU A 36 7.81 -11.67 -8.33
C GLU A 36 8.17 -13.15 -8.18
N ARG A 37 9.41 -13.53 -8.50
CA ARG A 37 9.90 -14.92 -8.33
C ARG A 37 9.90 -15.36 -6.87
N SER A 38 10.35 -14.48 -5.97
CA SER A 38 10.38 -14.77 -4.53
C SER A 38 8.96 -14.89 -3.96
N MET A 39 8.05 -14.02 -4.37
CA MET A 39 6.63 -14.08 -3.99
C MET A 39 5.98 -15.37 -4.48
N THR A 40 6.19 -15.74 -5.75
CA THR A 40 5.65 -16.99 -6.33
C THR A 40 6.14 -18.21 -5.57
N ARG A 41 7.42 -18.25 -5.22
CA ARG A 41 8.00 -19.35 -4.43
C ARG A 41 7.40 -19.42 -3.04
N ALA A 42 7.30 -18.27 -2.35
CA ALA A 42 6.71 -18.20 -1.01
C ALA A 42 5.23 -18.65 -1.02
N CYS A 43 4.43 -18.21 -1.99
CA CYS A 43 3.04 -18.66 -2.13
C CYS A 43 2.96 -20.20 -2.29
N LYS A 44 3.86 -20.78 -3.09
CA LYS A 44 3.93 -22.24 -3.29
C LYS A 44 4.30 -22.97 -1.99
N GLU A 45 5.27 -22.45 -1.23
CA GLU A 45 5.71 -23.03 0.04
C GLU A 45 4.61 -23.05 1.10
N VAL A 46 3.77 -22.02 1.16
CA VAL A 46 2.64 -21.94 2.12
C VAL A 46 1.32 -22.49 1.57
N GLY A 47 1.31 -23.06 0.37
CA GLY A 47 0.11 -23.62 -0.24
C GLY A 47 -0.95 -22.60 -0.65
N MET A 48 -0.58 -21.35 -0.88
CA MET A 48 -1.47 -20.27 -1.30
C MET A 48 -1.50 -20.10 -2.82
N ALA A 49 -2.62 -19.56 -3.33
CA ALA A 49 -2.67 -19.06 -4.70
C ALA A 49 -1.61 -17.97 -4.93
N ARG A 50 -1.09 -17.89 -6.16
CA ARG A 50 -0.09 -16.89 -6.51
C ARG A 50 -0.65 -15.49 -6.30
N ILE A 51 0.08 -14.65 -5.56
CA ILE A 51 -0.18 -13.22 -5.41
C ILE A 51 0.82 -12.43 -6.24
N THR A 52 0.34 -11.35 -6.86
CA THR A 52 1.14 -10.41 -7.65
C THR A 52 1.31 -9.08 -6.90
N HIS A 53 2.21 -8.23 -7.37
CA HIS A 53 2.31 -6.84 -6.87
C HIS A 53 1.00 -6.07 -7.08
N HIS A 54 0.27 -6.39 -8.14
CA HIS A 54 -1.02 -5.77 -8.43
C HIS A 54 -2.08 -6.14 -7.40
N ASP A 55 -2.11 -7.39 -6.97
CA ASP A 55 -3.01 -7.86 -5.91
C ASP A 55 -2.70 -7.18 -4.58
N LEU A 56 -1.42 -7.00 -4.24
CA LEU A 56 -1.02 -6.25 -3.05
C LEU A 56 -1.42 -4.77 -3.14
N ARG A 57 -1.31 -4.18 -4.32
CA ARG A 57 -1.76 -2.81 -4.58
C ARG A 57 -3.28 -2.67 -4.41
N HIS A 58 -4.04 -3.63 -4.92
CA HIS A 58 -5.50 -3.69 -4.72
C HIS A 58 -5.85 -3.88 -3.24
N LEU A 59 -5.19 -4.79 -2.56
CA LEU A 59 -5.39 -5.00 -1.11
C LEU A 59 -5.16 -3.71 -0.32
N PHE A 60 -4.06 -3.00 -0.59
CA PHE A 60 -3.76 -1.73 0.05
C PHE A 60 -4.88 -0.71 -0.19
N ALA A 61 -5.28 -0.52 -1.45
CA ALA A 61 -6.35 0.42 -1.81
C ALA A 61 -7.67 0.08 -1.11
N THR A 62 -8.07 -1.19 -1.15
CA THR A 62 -9.30 -1.68 -0.50
C THR A 62 -9.28 -1.39 0.99
N ARG A 63 -8.20 -1.75 1.69
CA ARG A 63 -8.05 -1.52 3.13
C ARG A 63 -8.10 -0.03 3.50
N CYS A 64 -7.43 0.82 2.73
CA CYS A 64 -7.49 2.27 2.96
C CYS A 64 -8.92 2.81 2.83
N ILE A 65 -9.66 2.36 1.81
CA ILE A 65 -11.03 2.83 1.57
C ILE A 65 -12.00 2.30 2.63
N GLU A 66 -11.88 1.03 3.01
CA GLU A 66 -12.67 0.42 4.09
C GLU A 66 -12.46 1.14 5.44
N THR A 67 -11.26 1.62 5.70
CA THR A 67 -10.94 2.43 6.90
C THR A 67 -11.36 3.89 6.80
N GLY A 68 -11.97 4.30 5.69
CA GLY A 68 -12.55 5.63 5.51
C GLY A 68 -11.64 6.66 4.83
N VAL A 69 -10.45 6.24 4.33
CA VAL A 69 -9.62 7.13 3.52
C VAL A 69 -10.35 7.44 2.21
N ASP A 70 -10.37 8.71 1.81
CA ASP A 70 -11.02 9.12 0.57
C ASP A 70 -10.29 8.60 -0.68
N ILE A 71 -11.06 8.32 -1.73
CA ILE A 71 -10.53 7.75 -2.97
C ILE A 71 -9.50 8.64 -3.66
N PRO A 72 -9.65 9.97 -3.75
CA PRO A 72 -8.60 10.83 -4.31
C PRO A 72 -7.27 10.74 -3.57
N THR A 73 -7.29 10.63 -2.25
CA THR A 73 -6.08 10.45 -1.44
C THR A 73 -5.42 9.11 -1.72
N VAL A 74 -6.19 8.01 -1.72
CA VAL A 74 -5.67 6.67 -2.08
C VAL A 74 -5.10 6.67 -3.49
N SER A 75 -5.80 7.27 -4.45
CA SER A 75 -5.34 7.39 -5.85
C SER A 75 -3.99 8.09 -5.95
N ARG A 76 -3.81 9.18 -5.20
CA ARG A 76 -2.55 9.93 -5.14
C ARG A 76 -1.41 9.07 -4.57
N TRP A 77 -1.67 8.33 -3.48
CA TRP A 77 -0.69 7.41 -2.91
C TRP A 77 -0.30 6.29 -3.86
N LEU A 78 -1.23 5.86 -4.70
CA LEU A 78 -0.99 4.90 -5.76
C LEU A 78 -0.29 5.49 -7.00
N GLY A 79 -0.04 6.80 -7.04
CA GLY A 79 0.63 7.47 -8.15
C GLY A 79 -0.25 7.66 -9.41
N HIS A 80 -1.58 7.68 -9.25
CA HIS A 80 -2.47 8.02 -10.35
C HIS A 80 -2.55 9.54 -10.52
N ASN A 81 -2.44 10.01 -11.76
CA ASN A 81 -2.49 11.44 -12.10
C ASN A 81 -3.87 11.89 -12.64
N ASP A 82 -4.86 11.02 -12.58
CA ASP A 82 -6.21 11.23 -13.14
C ASP A 82 -7.22 11.82 -12.13
N GLY A 83 -6.73 12.36 -11.01
CA GLY A 83 -7.58 12.91 -9.94
C GLY A 83 -8.43 11.86 -9.20
N GLY A 84 -8.17 10.57 -9.42
CA GLY A 84 -8.89 9.47 -8.79
C GLY A 84 -10.01 8.86 -9.62
N ALA A 85 -10.17 9.25 -10.88
CA ALA A 85 -11.23 8.73 -11.75
C ALA A 85 -11.16 7.21 -11.90
N LEU A 86 -9.97 6.65 -12.16
CA LEU A 86 -9.76 5.21 -12.28
C LEU A 86 -10.01 4.49 -10.94
N ALA A 87 -9.52 5.06 -9.86
CA ALA A 87 -9.73 4.50 -8.51
C ALA A 87 -11.22 4.55 -8.12
N MET A 88 -11.94 5.63 -8.46
CA MET A 88 -13.38 5.71 -8.23
C MET A 88 -14.14 4.64 -9.01
N LYS A 89 -13.80 4.40 -10.27
CA LYS A 89 -14.42 3.35 -11.09
C LYS A 89 -14.19 1.95 -10.50
N THR A 90 -12.99 1.71 -9.96
CA THR A 90 -12.59 0.39 -9.43
C THR A 90 -13.12 0.14 -8.03
N TYR A 91 -13.09 1.14 -7.16
CA TYR A 91 -13.34 0.99 -5.71
C TYR A 91 -14.57 1.76 -5.21
N GLY A 92 -15.26 2.51 -6.07
CA GLY A 92 -16.40 3.35 -5.66
C GLY A 92 -17.52 2.58 -4.97
N HIS A 93 -17.72 1.32 -5.35
CA HIS A 93 -18.73 0.45 -4.75
C HIS A 93 -18.48 0.15 -3.26
N LEU A 94 -17.21 0.19 -2.79
CA LEU A 94 -16.85 -0.03 -1.39
C LEU A 94 -17.29 1.11 -0.45
N ARG A 95 -17.72 2.25 -0.99
CA ARG A 95 -18.14 3.43 -0.23
C ARG A 95 -19.63 3.52 0.07
N GLN A 96 -20.43 2.57 -0.36
CA GLN A 96 -21.88 2.66 -0.19
C GLN A 96 -22.27 2.69 1.30
N ASP A 97 -21.68 1.83 2.12
CA ASP A 97 -21.91 1.81 3.57
C ASP A 97 -21.36 3.08 4.25
N HIS A 98 -20.20 3.57 3.79
CA HIS A 98 -19.64 4.82 4.26
C HIS A 98 -20.54 6.00 3.93
N SER A 99 -21.13 6.06 2.74
CA SER A 99 -22.08 7.12 2.36
C SER A 99 -23.30 7.15 3.29
N LEU A 100 -23.87 5.98 3.60
CA LEU A 100 -24.99 5.88 4.55
C LEU A 100 -24.58 6.31 5.97
N ALA A 101 -23.39 5.97 6.41
CA ALA A 101 -22.85 6.41 7.71
C ALA A 101 -22.61 7.93 7.75
N MET A 102 -22.17 8.53 6.66
CA MET A 102 -21.98 9.99 6.55
C MET A 102 -23.31 10.72 6.49
N ALA A 103 -24.31 10.20 5.78
CA ALA A 103 -25.65 10.79 5.72
C ALA A 103 -26.29 10.95 7.12
N LYS A 104 -26.03 10.02 8.03
CA LYS A 104 -26.49 10.09 9.43
C LYS A 104 -25.85 11.20 10.26
N LYS A 105 -24.72 11.77 9.81
CA LYS A 105 -24.01 12.88 10.51
C LYS A 105 -24.47 14.25 10.04
N VAL A 106 -25.22 14.32 8.95
CA VAL A 106 -25.77 15.58 8.45
C VAL A 106 -27.02 15.90 9.24
N ASN A 107 -26.94 16.93 10.10
CA ASN A 107 -28.08 17.54 10.78
C ASN A 107 -28.43 18.83 10.05
N PHE A 108 -29.67 18.98 9.69
CA PHE A 108 -30.26 20.23 9.19
C PHE A 108 -30.99 20.95 10.30
#